data_968b12c49ca98732db02b1c5145cddd5
#
_entry.id   968b12c49ca98732db02b1c5145cddd5
#
_cell.length_a   1.000
_cell.length_b   1.000
_cell.length_c   1.000
_cell.angle_alpha   90.00
_cell.angle_beta   90.00
_cell.angle_gamma   90.00
#
_symmetry.space_group_name_H-M   'P 1'
#
loop_
_entity.id
_entity.type
_entity.pdbx_description
1 polymer ?
#
loop_
_entity_poly.entity_id
_entity_poly.type
_entity_poly.pdbx_seq_one_letter_code
_entity_poly.pdbx_strand_id
1 'polypeptide(L)' 'MTKIDDLILNGKSFLENGDFDKALSFFEQALLLDSKNPDLWNFKGTALRSMGRYAESMECFNNSLKLDPRDKFSS' A
#
# COMPACT_ATOMS: atom_id res chain seq x y z
N MET A 1 18.82 -2.97 7.78
CA MET A 1 17.50 -2.59 7.24
C MET A 1 16.75 -1.79 8.28
N THR A 2 15.91 -0.89 7.83
CA THR A 2 15.10 -0.09 8.72
C THR A 2 13.84 -0.85 9.11
N LYS A 3 13.19 -0.38 10.19
CA LYS A 3 11.95 -0.97 10.64
C LYS A 3 10.87 -0.92 9.55
N ILE A 4 10.83 0.17 8.78
CA ILE A 4 9.84 0.31 7.73
C ILE A 4 10.09 -0.70 6.61
N ASP A 5 11.34 -0.97 6.27
CA ASP A 5 11.66 -1.98 5.25
C ASP A 5 11.16 -3.35 5.66
N ASP A 6 11.31 -3.69 6.94
CA ASP A 6 10.82 -4.96 7.46
C ASP A 6 9.30 -5.05 7.39
N LEU A 7 8.61 -3.96 7.71
CA LEU A 7 7.16 -3.92 7.63
C LEU A 7 6.68 -4.12 6.19
N ILE A 8 7.35 -3.46 5.24
CA ILE A 8 7.00 -3.58 3.82
C ILE A 8 7.23 -5.02 3.33
N LEU A 9 8.37 -5.61 3.67
CA LEU A 9 8.67 -6.98 3.26
C LEU A 9 7.65 -7.97 3.81
N ASN A 10 7.31 -7.83 5.07
CA ASN A 10 6.31 -8.70 5.70
C ASN A 10 4.95 -8.50 5.06
N GLY A 11 4.56 -7.26 4.83
CA GLY A 11 3.29 -6.96 4.17
C GLY A 11 3.19 -7.57 2.78
N LYS A 12 4.26 -7.44 2.00
CA LYS A 12 4.30 -7.99 0.64
C LYS A 12 4.22 -9.52 0.67
N SER A 13 4.90 -10.15 1.62
CA SER A 13 4.87 -11.60 1.77
C SER A 13 3.45 -12.08 2.06
N PHE A 14 2.76 -11.45 2.99
CA PHE A 14 1.38 -11.81 3.29
C PHE A 14 0.45 -11.55 2.11
N LEU A 15 0.69 -10.47 1.39
CA LEU A 15 -0.11 -10.14 0.20
C LEU A 15 0.01 -11.24 -0.86
N GLU A 16 1.22 -11.71 -1.09
CA GLU A 16 1.47 -12.79 -2.06
C GLU A 16 0.83 -14.10 -1.62
N ASN A 17 0.77 -14.35 -0.31
CA ASN A 17 0.19 -15.57 0.25
C ASN A 17 -1.34 -15.51 0.35
N GLY A 18 -1.95 -14.37 0.07
CA GLY A 18 -3.39 -14.21 0.17
C GLY A 18 -3.88 -13.81 1.55
N ASP A 19 -2.97 -13.52 2.49
CA ASP A 19 -3.32 -13.06 3.84
C ASP A 19 -3.50 -11.54 3.82
N PHE A 20 -4.56 -11.09 3.16
CA PHE A 20 -4.75 -9.67 2.89
C PHE A 20 -4.95 -8.84 4.16
N ASP A 21 -5.62 -9.39 5.17
CA ASP A 21 -5.80 -8.70 6.45
C ASP A 21 -4.46 -8.38 7.11
N LYS A 22 -3.57 -9.36 7.14
CA LYS A 22 -2.25 -9.16 7.73
C LYS A 22 -1.41 -8.22 6.90
N ALA A 23 -1.46 -8.38 5.58
CA ALA A 23 -0.75 -7.48 4.67
C ALA A 23 -1.19 -6.03 4.91
N LEU A 24 -2.50 -5.80 4.98
CA LEU A 24 -3.06 -4.48 5.23
C LEU A 24 -2.52 -3.89 6.53
N SER A 25 -2.50 -4.69 7.60
CA SER A 25 -2.00 -4.23 8.89
C SER A 25 -0.56 -3.77 8.81
N PHE A 26 0.30 -4.52 8.13
CA PHE A 26 1.71 -4.14 7.98
C PHE A 26 1.87 -2.88 7.16
N PHE A 27 1.11 -2.73 6.08
CA PHE A 27 1.19 -1.52 5.26
C PHE A 27 0.68 -0.31 6.02
N GLU A 28 -0.35 -0.46 6.84
CA GLU A 28 -0.83 0.64 7.67
C GLU A 28 0.20 1.07 8.69
N GLN A 29 0.89 0.11 9.31
CA GLN A 29 1.97 0.43 10.24
C GLN A 29 3.11 1.15 9.53
N ALA A 30 3.45 0.71 8.33
CA ALA A 30 4.50 1.37 7.55
C ALA A 30 4.09 2.80 7.19
N LEU A 31 2.81 3.03 6.88
CA LEU A 31 2.31 4.36 6.57
C LEU A 31 2.38 5.30 7.75
N LEU A 32 2.29 4.79 8.98
CA LEU A 32 2.48 5.63 10.16
C LEU A 32 3.91 6.17 10.25
N LEU A 33 4.86 5.42 9.72
CA LEU A 33 6.27 5.82 9.71
C LEU A 33 6.63 6.67 8.50
N ASP A 34 5.95 6.46 7.38
CA ASP A 34 6.24 7.16 6.13
C ASP A 34 4.95 7.36 5.33
N SER A 35 4.15 8.33 5.78
CA SER A 35 2.82 8.58 5.20
C SER A 35 2.87 9.17 3.79
N LYS A 36 4.04 9.62 3.33
CA LYS A 36 4.20 10.24 2.02
C LYS A 36 4.82 9.30 1.00
N ASN A 37 4.88 8.02 1.30
CA ASN A 37 5.43 7.04 0.38
C ASN A 37 4.32 6.51 -0.53
N PRO A 38 4.35 6.85 -1.83
CA PRO A 38 3.26 6.43 -2.74
C PRO A 38 3.19 4.93 -2.91
N ASP A 39 4.31 4.22 -2.82
CA ASP A 39 4.32 2.77 -2.94
C ASP A 39 3.49 2.12 -1.84
N LEU A 40 3.57 2.66 -0.62
CA LEU A 40 2.80 2.13 0.50
C LEU A 40 1.31 2.30 0.29
N TRP A 41 0.89 3.43 -0.26
CA TRP A 41 -0.51 3.64 -0.60
C TRP A 41 -0.97 2.66 -1.67
N ASN A 42 -0.11 2.37 -2.66
CA ASN A 42 -0.42 1.37 -3.68
C ASN A 42 -0.57 -0.03 -3.08
N PHE A 43 0.35 -0.42 -2.19
CA PHE A 43 0.27 -1.73 -1.54
C PHE A 43 -1.00 -1.85 -0.70
N LYS A 44 -1.31 -0.81 0.06
CA LYS A 44 -2.52 -0.81 0.86
C LYS A 44 -3.76 -0.93 -0.02
N GLY A 45 -3.80 -0.15 -1.11
CA GLY A 45 -4.90 -0.22 -2.07
C GLY A 45 -5.04 -1.61 -2.69
N THR A 46 -3.92 -2.24 -3.02
CA THR A 46 -3.94 -3.60 -3.57
C THR A 46 -4.54 -4.59 -2.59
N ALA A 47 -4.15 -4.50 -1.32
CA ALA A 47 -4.70 -5.37 -0.28
C ALA A 47 -6.21 -5.16 -0.13
N LEU A 48 -6.63 -3.90 -0.08
CA LEU A 48 -8.06 -3.57 0.05
C LEU A 48 -8.86 -4.07 -1.14
N ARG A 49 -8.34 -3.87 -2.35
CA ARG A 49 -9.01 -4.36 -3.56
C ARG A 49 -9.18 -5.87 -3.53
N SER A 50 -8.15 -6.58 -3.10
CA SER A 50 -8.19 -8.04 -3.00
C SER A 50 -9.21 -8.52 -1.98
N MET A 51 -9.52 -7.68 -1.00
CA MET A 51 -10.55 -7.97 0.01
C MET A 51 -11.95 -7.56 -0.44
N GLY A 52 -12.09 -6.98 -1.62
CA GLY A 52 -13.36 -6.49 -2.12
C GLY A 52 -13.75 -5.10 -1.62
N ARG A 53 -12.85 -4.42 -0.93
CA ARG A 53 -13.10 -3.08 -0.38
C ARG A 53 -12.67 -2.02 -1.40
N TYR A 54 -13.41 -1.94 -2.48
CA TYR A 54 -13.01 -1.17 -3.66
C TYR A 54 -12.98 0.33 -3.42
N ALA A 55 -13.95 0.87 -2.69
CA ALA A 55 -13.99 2.32 -2.43
C ALA A 55 -12.74 2.76 -1.66
N GLU A 56 -12.37 2.02 -0.64
CA GLU A 56 -11.18 2.32 0.15
C GLU A 56 -9.91 2.15 -0.68
N SER A 57 -9.87 1.13 -1.54
CA SER A 57 -8.70 0.92 -2.38
C SER A 57 -8.52 2.07 -3.37
N MET A 58 -9.61 2.59 -3.92
CA MET A 58 -9.54 3.74 -4.82
C MET A 58 -8.98 4.98 -4.13
N GLU A 59 -9.37 5.21 -2.88
CA GLU A 59 -8.80 6.32 -2.12
C GLU A 59 -7.29 6.17 -1.95
N CYS A 60 -6.83 4.96 -1.69
CA CYS A 60 -5.39 4.71 -1.56
C CYS A 60 -4.67 4.97 -2.86
N PHE A 61 -5.21 4.51 -3.98
CA PHE A 61 -4.59 4.75 -5.29
C PHE A 61 -4.58 6.23 -5.63
N ASN A 62 -5.65 6.96 -5.31
CA ASN A 62 -5.68 8.39 -5.50
C ASN A 62 -4.63 9.11 -4.65
N ASN A 63 -4.44 8.68 -3.40
CA ASN A 63 -3.40 9.25 -2.56
C ASN A 63 -2.01 8.98 -3.13
N SER A 64 -1.79 7.78 -3.66
CA SER A 64 -0.54 7.46 -4.30
C SER A 64 -0.26 8.38 -5.50
N LEU A 65 -1.26 8.62 -6.32
CA LEU A 65 -1.12 9.51 -7.48
C LEU A 65 -0.85 10.95 -7.08
N LYS A 66 -1.46 11.41 -5.98
CA LYS A 66 -1.21 12.77 -5.48
C LYS A 66 0.23 12.93 -5.01
N LEU A 67 0.79 11.89 -4.43
CA LEU A 67 2.17 11.92 -3.93
C LEU A 67 3.20 11.74 -5.04
N ASP A 68 2.85 10.98 -6.08
CA ASP A 68 3.74 10.69 -7.18
C ASP A 68 2.97 10.75 -8.50
N PRO A 69 2.89 11.94 -9.11
CA PRO A 69 2.11 12.13 -10.32
C PRO A 69 2.81 11.70 -11.61
N ARG A 70 3.93 11.00 -11.51
CA ARG A 70 4.72 10.60 -12.70
C ARG A 70 3.88 9.87 -13.73
N ASP A 71 2.96 9.05 -13.28
CA ASP A 71 2.15 8.21 -14.17
C ASP A 71 1.24 9.03 -15.07
N LYS A 72 0.95 10.26 -14.69
CA LYS A 72 0.12 11.15 -15.50
C LYS A 72 0.79 11.54 -16.80
N PHE A 73 2.10 11.50 -16.83
CA PHE A 73 2.88 11.94 -17.99
C PHE A 73 3.29 10.80 -18.91
N SER A 74 3.11 9.58 -18.48
CA SER A 74 3.47 8.42 -19.28
C SER A 74 2.36 7.99 -20.22
N SER A 75 1.18 8.56 -20.06
CA SER A 75 0.04 8.24 -20.91
C SER A 75 -0.01 9.08 -22.17
#